data_d514555ba692a637ae79282d0425c041
#
_entry.id   d514555ba692a637ae79282d0425c041
#
_cell.length_a   1.000
_cell.length_b   1.000
_cell.length_c   1.000
_cell.angle_alpha   90.00
_cell.angle_beta   90.00
_cell.angle_gamma   90.00
#
_symmetry.space_group_name_H-M   'P 1'
#
loop_
_entity.id
_entity.type
_entity.pdbx_description
1 polymer ?
#
loop_
_entity_poly.entity_id
_entity_poly.type
_entity_poly.pdbx_seq_one_letter_code
_entity_poly.pdbx_strand_id
1 'polypeptide(L)'
;VGPDDLAPLFPMSLIMQEVSGERYLEIPGPVRDIYKQWRPSPMFRARRLEKALDTPAKIYYKYEGVSPAGSHKPNTAVAQAFYNAEAGIKKITTETGAGQWGSAMAFAGAFFDIEVQVFMVKVSFQQKPYRRALMESFGATCIASPSDTTQSGRAILEKDPDSTGSLGIAISEAVELAAQRDDTNYSLGSVLNHVLMHQTVIGQEAIKQMEMAGDYPDVVIGCAGGGSNFSGIAFPFIGEQLRGGKKIRAVAVEPAACPSMTRGKYAYDFGDTGNLTPLTKMHTLGSSFIPPGFHAGGLRYHGMAPLVSHAKELGLVEAAAYHQTPCFEAAVTFARSEGIIPAPESAHAVKGALEEAMRCKREGKSETILFNLSGHGHFDMAAYTEYFAGTLEDKNYDEQALSSALEKLPPVAAS
;
A
#
# COMPACT_ATOMS: atom_id res chain seq x y z
N VAL A 1 -13.91 17.92 3.43
CA VAL A 1 -12.47 18.23 3.38
C VAL A 1 -12.23 19.11 2.17
N GLY A 2 -11.73 20.31 2.38
CA GLY A 2 -11.33 21.25 1.34
C GLY A 2 -9.81 21.38 1.23
N PRO A 3 -9.30 22.14 0.24
CA PRO A 3 -7.88 22.40 0.08
C PRO A 3 -7.22 22.99 1.34
N ASP A 4 -7.92 23.85 2.06
CA ASP A 4 -7.41 24.52 3.25
C ASP A 4 -7.16 23.55 4.43
N ASP A 5 -7.91 22.46 4.50
CA ASP A 5 -7.71 21.41 5.54
C ASP A 5 -6.41 20.62 5.32
N LEU A 6 -5.92 20.60 4.08
CA LEU A 6 -4.71 19.86 3.68
C LEU A 6 -3.45 20.75 3.58
N ALA A 7 -3.65 22.08 3.43
CA ALA A 7 -2.56 23.05 3.23
C ALA A 7 -1.46 23.03 4.32
N PRO A 8 -1.76 22.74 5.60
CA PRO A 8 -0.71 22.61 6.63
C PRO A 8 0.22 21.40 6.46
N LEU A 9 -0.17 20.42 5.62
CA LEU A 9 0.53 19.14 5.52
C LEU A 9 1.15 18.89 4.15
N PHE A 10 0.58 19.49 3.08
CA PHE A 10 0.96 19.20 1.70
C PHE A 10 1.15 20.47 0.89
N PRO A 11 2.06 20.49 -0.10
CA PRO A 11 2.17 21.62 -1.01
C PRO A 11 0.93 21.71 -1.90
N MET A 12 0.57 22.93 -2.29
CA MET A 12 -0.63 23.24 -3.09
C MET A 12 -0.69 22.41 -4.39
N SER A 13 0.45 22.12 -5.00
CA SER A 13 0.52 21.28 -6.21
C SER A 13 -0.01 19.85 -6.00
N LEU A 14 0.24 19.23 -4.83
CA LEU A 14 -0.33 17.93 -4.48
C LEU A 14 -1.81 18.04 -4.10
N ILE A 15 -2.21 19.11 -3.42
CA ILE A 15 -3.62 19.37 -3.07
C ILE A 15 -4.46 19.55 -4.34
N MET A 16 -3.95 20.28 -5.33
CA MET A 16 -4.64 20.41 -6.62
C MET A 16 -4.78 19.07 -7.35
N GLN A 17 -3.81 18.16 -7.20
CA GLN A 17 -3.93 16.80 -7.73
C GLN A 17 -4.94 15.96 -6.94
N GLU A 18 -5.04 16.16 -5.62
CA GLU A 18 -5.99 15.44 -4.76
C GLU A 18 -7.46 15.70 -5.18
N VAL A 19 -7.75 16.93 -5.61
CA VAL A 19 -9.11 17.34 -6.00
C VAL A 19 -9.31 17.42 -7.52
N SER A 20 -8.32 17.03 -8.33
CA SER A 20 -8.38 17.13 -9.78
C SER A 20 -9.44 16.23 -10.39
N GLY A 21 -10.23 16.75 -11.31
CA GLY A 21 -11.11 16.00 -12.20
C GLY A 21 -10.47 15.63 -13.54
N GLU A 22 -9.21 16.02 -13.77
CA GLU A 22 -8.52 15.76 -15.04
C GLU A 22 -8.18 14.27 -15.18
N ARG A 23 -8.47 13.74 -16.39
CA ARG A 23 -8.21 12.32 -16.69
C ARG A 23 -6.73 11.97 -16.67
N TYR A 24 -5.88 12.86 -17.14
CA TYR A 24 -4.45 12.69 -17.22
C TYR A 24 -3.76 13.96 -16.72
N LEU A 25 -2.79 13.77 -15.85
CA LEU A 25 -1.86 14.80 -15.42
C LEU A 25 -0.48 14.48 -15.98
N GLU A 26 0.23 15.49 -16.46
CA GLU A 26 1.58 15.28 -16.97
C GLU A 26 2.55 14.95 -15.83
N ILE A 27 3.37 13.95 -16.04
CA ILE A 27 4.47 13.62 -15.12
C ILE A 27 5.62 14.60 -15.40
N PRO A 28 6.08 15.39 -14.40
CA PRO A 28 7.16 16.33 -14.58
C PRO A 28 8.44 15.71 -15.11
N GLY A 29 9.20 16.47 -15.91
CA GLY A 29 10.47 16.01 -16.50
C GLY A 29 11.42 15.38 -15.49
N PRO A 30 11.76 16.07 -14.36
CA PRO A 30 12.66 15.52 -13.34
C PRO A 30 12.16 14.20 -12.74
N VAL A 31 10.85 14.05 -12.54
CA VAL A 31 10.24 12.79 -12.06
C VAL A 31 10.40 11.68 -13.10
N ARG A 32 10.13 11.98 -14.39
CA ARG A 32 10.33 11.01 -15.49
C ARG A 32 11.78 10.55 -15.61
N ASP A 33 12.73 11.46 -15.39
CA ASP A 33 14.17 11.13 -15.48
C ASP A 33 14.59 10.14 -14.39
N ILE A 34 14.08 10.27 -13.19
CA ILE A 34 14.32 9.30 -12.11
C ILE A 34 13.59 7.98 -12.41
N TYR A 35 12.36 8.03 -12.94
CA TYR A 35 11.59 6.83 -13.32
C TYR A 35 12.33 5.95 -14.34
N LYS A 36 13.15 6.49 -15.23
CA LYS A 36 13.94 5.71 -16.19
C LYS A 36 14.85 4.65 -15.55
N GLN A 37 15.12 4.74 -14.24
CA GLN A 37 15.92 3.73 -13.53
C GLN A 37 15.17 2.38 -13.41
N TRP A 38 13.82 2.35 -13.44
CA TRP A 38 13.04 1.09 -13.30
C TRP A 38 11.78 1.01 -14.16
N ARG A 39 11.40 2.08 -14.83
CA ARG A 39 10.21 2.10 -15.67
C ARG A 39 10.52 2.14 -17.16
N PRO A 40 9.70 1.50 -18.02
CA PRO A 40 8.54 0.68 -17.64
C PRO A 40 8.97 -0.56 -16.85
N SER A 41 8.26 -0.85 -15.74
CA SER A 41 8.52 -2.07 -14.97
C SER A 41 8.10 -3.31 -15.78
N PRO A 42 8.80 -4.46 -15.61
CA PRO A 42 8.53 -5.63 -16.42
C PRO A 42 7.19 -6.27 -16.09
N MET A 43 6.57 -6.88 -17.11
CA MET A 43 5.44 -7.77 -16.98
C MET A 43 5.79 -9.13 -17.59
N PHE A 44 5.48 -10.19 -16.87
CA PHE A 44 5.79 -11.55 -17.28
C PHE A 44 4.55 -12.43 -17.28
N ARG A 45 4.52 -13.43 -18.17
CA ARG A 45 3.58 -14.54 -18.09
C ARG A 45 4.19 -15.66 -17.25
N ALA A 46 3.50 -16.07 -16.21
CA ALA A 46 3.93 -17.09 -15.23
C ALA A 46 3.69 -18.52 -15.74
N ARG A 47 4.28 -18.88 -16.88
CA ARG A 47 4.02 -20.19 -17.55
C ARG A 47 4.44 -21.39 -16.71
N ARG A 48 5.49 -21.25 -15.90
CA ARG A 48 5.93 -22.34 -15.01
C ARG A 48 4.97 -22.51 -13.84
N LEU A 49 4.41 -21.41 -13.34
CA LEU A 49 3.36 -21.45 -12.32
C LEU A 49 2.06 -22.04 -12.88
N GLU A 50 1.63 -21.63 -14.09
CA GLU A 50 0.47 -22.22 -14.78
C GLU A 50 0.60 -23.75 -14.87
N LYS A 51 1.80 -24.23 -15.27
CA LYS A 51 2.11 -25.67 -15.34
C LYS A 51 2.11 -26.33 -13.96
N ALA A 52 2.69 -25.68 -12.94
CA ALA A 52 2.75 -26.24 -11.59
C ALA A 52 1.36 -26.40 -10.96
N LEU A 53 0.42 -25.48 -11.28
CA LEU A 53 -0.96 -25.53 -10.83
C LEU A 53 -1.86 -26.44 -11.69
N ASP A 54 -1.34 -26.87 -12.85
CA ASP A 54 -2.13 -27.62 -13.85
C ASP A 54 -3.46 -26.91 -14.16
N THR A 55 -3.39 -25.60 -14.48
CA THR A 55 -4.54 -24.72 -14.72
C THR A 55 -4.65 -24.34 -16.19
N PRO A 56 -5.88 -24.21 -16.76
CA PRO A 56 -6.08 -23.62 -18.06
C PRO A 56 -5.98 -22.10 -18.09
N ALA A 57 -5.90 -21.43 -16.93
CA ALA A 57 -5.79 -19.99 -16.83
C ALA A 57 -4.44 -19.49 -17.35
N LYS A 58 -4.43 -18.28 -17.93
CA LYS A 58 -3.21 -17.53 -18.22
C LYS A 58 -2.91 -16.61 -17.04
N ILE A 59 -1.71 -16.67 -16.49
CA ILE A 59 -1.30 -15.85 -15.32
C ILE A 59 -0.21 -14.88 -15.73
N TYR A 60 -0.48 -13.58 -15.55
CA TYR A 60 0.48 -12.50 -15.76
C TYR A 60 0.76 -11.77 -14.44
N TYR A 61 1.99 -11.32 -14.26
CA TYR A 61 2.33 -10.47 -13.14
C TYR A 61 3.14 -9.25 -13.59
N LYS A 62 2.73 -8.09 -13.07
CA LYS A 62 3.45 -6.82 -13.20
C LYS A 62 4.42 -6.70 -12.03
N TYR A 63 5.71 -6.58 -12.29
CA TYR A 63 6.73 -6.66 -11.24
C TYR A 63 7.29 -5.29 -10.87
N GLU A 64 6.85 -4.75 -9.75
CA GLU A 64 7.28 -3.46 -9.20
C GLU A 64 8.48 -3.56 -8.24
N GLY A 65 8.92 -4.76 -7.90
CA GLY A 65 10.09 -4.99 -7.04
C GLY A 65 11.43 -4.63 -7.66
N VAL A 66 11.45 -4.26 -8.94
CA VAL A 66 12.66 -3.82 -9.67
C VAL A 66 13.08 -2.39 -9.34
N SER A 67 12.26 -1.61 -8.65
CA SER A 67 12.63 -0.26 -8.24
C SER A 67 13.76 -0.26 -7.21
N PRO A 68 14.54 0.83 -7.09
CA PRO A 68 15.65 0.91 -6.11
C PRO A 68 15.24 0.69 -4.65
N ALA A 69 13.99 0.97 -4.29
CA ALA A 69 13.45 0.67 -2.96
C ALA A 69 12.78 -0.72 -2.86
N GLY A 70 12.76 -1.50 -3.96
CA GLY A 70 12.24 -2.86 -4.00
C GLY A 70 10.72 -3.00 -3.98
N SER A 71 9.96 -1.94 -4.32
CA SER A 71 8.50 -1.93 -4.34
C SER A 71 7.92 -0.88 -5.29
N HIS A 72 6.56 -0.87 -5.44
CA HIS A 72 5.82 0.15 -6.20
C HIS A 72 5.89 1.57 -5.61
N LYS A 73 6.29 1.73 -4.37
CA LYS A 73 6.14 2.99 -3.64
C LYS A 73 6.97 4.16 -4.19
N PRO A 74 8.15 3.98 -4.83
CA PRO A 74 8.86 5.08 -5.48
C PRO A 74 8.07 5.83 -6.54
N ASN A 75 7.04 5.21 -7.14
CA ASN A 75 6.19 5.87 -8.14
C ASN A 75 5.49 7.12 -7.58
N THR A 76 5.12 7.13 -6.31
CA THR A 76 4.56 8.32 -5.66
C THR A 76 5.60 9.09 -4.84
N ALA A 77 6.57 8.40 -4.23
CA ALA A 77 7.57 9.06 -3.39
C ALA A 77 8.38 10.08 -4.19
N VAL A 78 8.81 9.74 -5.40
CA VAL A 78 9.57 10.65 -6.28
C VAL A 78 8.73 11.88 -6.67
N ALA A 79 7.44 11.67 -7.02
CA ALA A 79 6.54 12.78 -7.34
C ALA A 79 6.30 13.68 -6.12
N GLN A 80 6.04 13.10 -4.94
CA GLN A 80 5.83 13.87 -3.73
C GLN A 80 7.09 14.66 -3.31
N ALA A 81 8.28 14.06 -3.38
CA ALA A 81 9.52 14.76 -3.08
C ALA A 81 9.77 15.92 -4.06
N PHE A 82 9.54 15.71 -5.36
CA PHE A 82 9.66 16.75 -6.38
C PHE A 82 8.75 17.96 -6.05
N TYR A 83 7.46 17.73 -5.83
CA TYR A 83 6.53 18.83 -5.58
C TYR A 83 6.78 19.55 -4.23
N ASN A 84 7.30 18.84 -3.23
CA ASN A 84 7.74 19.48 -1.99
C ASN A 84 8.99 20.35 -2.20
N ALA A 85 9.98 19.88 -2.99
CA ALA A 85 11.16 20.66 -3.33
C ALA A 85 10.81 21.91 -4.13
N GLU A 86 9.92 21.80 -5.14
CA GLU A 86 9.41 22.95 -5.92
C GLU A 86 8.69 23.98 -5.03
N ALA A 87 8.03 23.54 -3.97
CA ALA A 87 7.39 24.42 -2.97
C ALA A 87 8.37 25.01 -1.96
N GLY A 88 9.68 24.69 -2.04
CA GLY A 88 10.71 25.19 -1.13
C GLY A 88 10.78 24.48 0.22
N ILE A 89 10.07 23.37 0.40
CA ILE A 89 10.08 22.55 1.61
C ILE A 89 11.46 21.91 1.79
N LYS A 90 11.95 21.91 3.04
CA LYS A 90 13.29 21.42 3.39
C LYS A 90 13.26 20.04 4.03
N LYS A 91 12.12 19.68 4.64
CA LYS A 91 11.99 18.44 5.38
C LYS A 91 10.64 17.77 5.09
N ILE A 92 10.68 16.47 4.96
CA ILE A 92 9.50 15.61 4.90
C ILE A 92 9.49 14.70 6.12
N THR A 93 8.36 14.65 6.81
CA THR A 93 8.06 13.64 7.82
C THR A 93 7.08 12.62 7.26
N THR A 94 7.25 11.37 7.65
CA THR A 94 6.36 10.30 7.18
C THR A 94 6.35 9.12 8.13
N GLU A 95 5.32 8.29 8.01
CA GLU A 95 5.24 7.00 8.69
C GLU A 95 5.74 5.86 7.80
N THR A 96 6.00 4.70 8.38
CA THR A 96 6.15 3.46 7.61
C THR A 96 5.75 2.23 8.45
N GLY A 97 5.00 1.32 7.86
CA GLY A 97 4.63 0.04 8.49
C GLY A 97 5.79 -0.95 8.47
N ALA A 98 6.01 -1.59 7.32
CA ALA A 98 7.07 -2.61 7.13
C ALA A 98 8.41 -2.02 6.63
N GLY A 99 8.49 -0.72 6.41
CA GLY A 99 9.68 -0.02 5.93
C GLY A 99 9.71 0.28 4.43
N GLN A 100 8.82 -0.29 3.62
CA GLN A 100 8.84 -0.04 2.16
C GLN A 100 8.57 1.42 1.82
N TRP A 101 7.60 2.07 2.50
CA TRP A 101 7.30 3.47 2.26
C TRP A 101 8.44 4.38 2.71
N GLY A 102 8.96 4.19 3.93
CA GLY A 102 10.11 4.93 4.42
C GLY A 102 11.32 4.81 3.51
N SER A 103 11.63 3.60 3.00
CA SER A 103 12.71 3.37 2.03
C SER A 103 12.49 4.12 0.72
N ALA A 104 11.25 4.15 0.21
CA ALA A 104 10.92 4.86 -1.02
C ALA A 104 11.02 6.38 -0.84
N MET A 105 10.58 6.92 0.31
CA MET A 105 10.68 8.35 0.58
C MET A 105 12.13 8.79 0.84
N ALA A 106 12.92 7.98 1.56
CA ALA A 106 14.34 8.21 1.74
C ALA A 106 15.08 8.26 0.39
N PHE A 107 14.82 7.29 -0.48
CA PHE A 107 15.34 7.27 -1.86
C PHE A 107 14.97 8.55 -2.62
N ALA A 108 13.69 8.93 -2.59
CA ALA A 108 13.22 10.12 -3.32
C ALA A 108 13.81 11.42 -2.76
N GLY A 109 13.87 11.57 -1.43
CA GLY A 109 14.44 12.75 -0.77
C GLY A 109 15.89 13.02 -1.16
N ALA A 110 16.67 11.95 -1.35
CA ALA A 110 18.09 12.05 -1.77
C ALA A 110 18.27 12.70 -3.15
N PHE A 111 17.28 12.64 -4.05
CA PHE A 111 17.36 13.28 -5.37
C PHE A 111 17.00 14.77 -5.37
N PHE A 112 16.28 15.23 -4.37
CA PHE A 112 15.73 16.58 -4.31
C PHE A 112 16.25 17.39 -3.12
N ASP A 113 17.32 16.92 -2.48
CA ASP A 113 17.96 17.58 -1.32
C ASP A 113 16.96 17.91 -0.19
N ILE A 114 16.08 16.95 0.09
CA ILE A 114 15.07 17.04 1.15
C ILE A 114 15.48 16.12 2.31
N GLU A 115 15.54 16.66 3.52
CA GLU A 115 15.66 15.86 4.74
C GLU A 115 14.43 14.98 4.92
N VAL A 116 14.61 13.69 5.18
CA VAL A 116 13.50 12.76 5.42
C VAL A 116 13.58 12.17 6.82
N GLN A 117 12.51 12.33 7.60
CA GLN A 117 12.34 11.70 8.90
C GLN A 117 11.20 10.72 8.89
N VAL A 118 11.49 9.46 9.23
CA VAL A 118 10.56 8.34 9.14
C VAL A 118 10.21 7.82 10.53
N PHE A 119 8.92 7.77 10.86
CA PHE A 119 8.40 7.07 12.03
C PHE A 119 8.00 5.65 11.62
N MET A 120 8.78 4.67 12.07
CA MET A 120 8.57 3.25 11.73
C MET A 120 7.87 2.50 12.84
N VAL A 121 6.80 1.78 12.54
CA VAL A 121 6.07 0.94 13.51
C VAL A 121 7.05 0.06 14.29
N LYS A 122 7.06 0.15 15.63
CA LYS A 122 8.07 -0.41 16.56
C LYS A 122 8.33 -1.90 16.32
N VAL A 123 7.30 -2.71 16.13
CA VAL A 123 7.48 -4.14 15.86
C VAL A 123 8.26 -4.39 14.56
N SER A 124 7.98 -3.61 13.52
CA SER A 124 8.70 -3.73 12.24
C SER A 124 10.12 -3.14 12.32
N PHE A 125 10.32 -2.07 13.09
CA PHE A 125 11.65 -1.49 13.34
C PHE A 125 12.60 -2.53 13.97
N GLN A 126 12.07 -3.36 14.87
CA GLN A 126 12.83 -4.44 15.50
C GLN A 126 13.06 -5.64 14.58
N GLN A 127 12.03 -6.04 13.81
CA GLN A 127 12.08 -7.23 12.95
C GLN A 127 12.83 -7.03 11.64
N LYS A 128 12.98 -5.78 11.16
CA LYS A 128 13.50 -5.47 9.81
C LYS A 128 14.65 -4.46 9.85
N PRO A 129 15.78 -4.78 10.49
CA PRO A 129 16.91 -3.85 10.67
C PRO A 129 17.51 -3.39 9.33
N TYR A 130 17.47 -4.21 8.28
CA TYR A 130 17.99 -3.84 6.95
C TYR A 130 17.13 -2.78 6.25
N ARG A 131 15.84 -2.66 6.59
CA ARG A 131 15.02 -1.55 6.11
C ARG A 131 15.49 -0.21 6.67
N ARG A 132 15.84 -0.18 7.97
CA ARG A 132 16.42 1.01 8.60
C ARG A 132 17.77 1.36 7.95
N ALA A 133 18.67 0.38 7.82
CA ALA A 133 19.96 0.59 7.17
C ALA A 133 19.82 1.15 5.73
N LEU A 134 18.82 0.67 4.97
CA LEU A 134 18.53 1.19 3.63
C LEU A 134 18.09 2.67 3.67
N MET A 135 17.18 3.04 4.59
CA MET A 135 16.74 4.42 4.77
C MET A 135 17.90 5.34 5.17
N GLU A 136 18.71 4.92 6.13
CA GLU A 136 19.90 5.64 6.58
C GLU A 136 20.97 5.77 5.47
N SER A 137 21.09 4.76 4.60
CA SER A 137 21.99 4.82 3.43
C SER A 137 21.58 5.85 2.39
N PHE A 138 20.29 6.19 2.33
CA PHE A 138 19.77 7.29 1.53
C PHE A 138 19.72 8.63 2.29
N GLY A 139 20.28 8.69 3.51
CA GLY A 139 20.36 9.92 4.31
C GLY A 139 19.16 10.22 5.18
N ALA A 140 18.15 9.35 5.28
CA ALA A 140 16.99 9.56 6.13
C ALA A 140 17.26 9.18 7.59
N THR A 141 16.52 9.82 8.51
CA THR A 141 16.45 9.42 9.92
C THR A 141 15.25 8.50 10.14
N CYS A 142 15.45 7.34 10.78
CA CYS A 142 14.38 6.40 11.09
C CYS A 142 14.22 6.23 12.60
N ILE A 143 13.01 6.48 13.11
CA ILE A 143 12.65 6.45 14.53
C ILE A 143 11.56 5.40 14.76
N ALA A 144 11.69 4.60 15.84
CA ALA A 144 10.65 3.65 16.23
C ALA A 144 9.41 4.40 16.77
N SER A 145 8.21 4.01 16.30
CA SER A 145 6.93 4.58 16.72
C SER A 145 6.09 3.56 17.49
N PRO A 146 5.54 3.90 18.69
CA PRO A 146 5.54 5.23 19.32
C PRO A 146 6.93 5.62 19.87
N SER A 147 7.22 6.93 19.80
CA SER A 147 8.47 7.52 20.29
C SER A 147 8.23 8.52 21.44
N ASP A 148 9.28 8.86 22.15
CA ASP A 148 9.27 9.94 23.16
C ASP A 148 9.52 11.33 22.57
N THR A 149 9.76 11.42 21.26
CA THR A 149 10.10 12.69 20.58
C THR A 149 8.89 13.55 20.25
N THR A 150 7.69 12.97 20.21
CA THR A 150 6.43 13.64 19.90
C THR A 150 5.46 13.59 21.09
N GLN A 151 4.48 14.49 21.12
CA GLN A 151 3.43 14.45 22.14
C GLN A 151 2.53 13.23 21.94
N SER A 152 2.16 12.95 20.69
CA SER A 152 1.35 11.79 20.31
C SER A 152 2.01 10.47 20.74
N GLY A 153 3.33 10.31 20.49
CA GLY A 153 4.07 9.13 20.90
C GLY A 153 4.14 8.97 22.42
N ARG A 154 4.47 10.06 23.15
CA ARG A 154 4.50 10.04 24.61
C ARG A 154 3.16 9.65 25.21
N ALA A 155 2.04 10.19 24.71
CA ALA A 155 0.70 9.88 25.22
C ALA A 155 0.33 8.38 25.04
N ILE A 156 0.86 7.73 24.01
CA ILE A 156 0.69 6.26 23.83
C ILE A 156 1.58 5.51 24.82
N LEU A 157 2.87 5.90 24.96
CA LEU A 157 3.81 5.21 25.84
C LEU A 157 3.44 5.35 27.33
N GLU A 158 2.78 6.44 27.73
CA GLU A 158 2.24 6.61 29.07
C GLU A 158 1.10 5.62 29.38
N LYS A 159 0.30 5.28 28.39
CA LYS A 159 -0.83 4.33 28.53
C LYS A 159 -0.38 2.87 28.38
N ASP A 160 0.54 2.62 27.46
CA ASP A 160 1.07 1.29 27.14
C ASP A 160 2.56 1.39 26.78
N PRO A 161 3.47 1.29 27.78
CA PRO A 161 4.93 1.34 27.55
C PRO A 161 5.45 0.25 26.62
N ASP A 162 4.74 -0.88 26.53
CA ASP A 162 5.10 -2.02 25.71
C ASP A 162 4.43 -2.02 24.34
N SER A 163 3.73 -0.96 23.98
CA SER A 163 3.05 -0.83 22.70
C SER A 163 3.95 -1.22 21.53
N THR A 164 3.45 -2.12 20.69
CA THR A 164 4.13 -2.55 19.45
C THR A 164 4.00 -1.54 18.32
N GLY A 165 3.19 -0.49 18.53
CA GLY A 165 2.88 0.53 17.55
C GLY A 165 1.87 0.10 16.49
N SER A 166 1.36 1.11 15.79
CA SER A 166 0.49 0.93 14.61
C SER A 166 0.79 2.01 13.58
N LEU A 167 0.29 1.82 12.35
CA LEU A 167 0.42 2.86 11.32
C LEU A 167 -0.29 4.16 11.75
N GLY A 168 -1.47 4.07 12.35
CA GLY A 168 -2.22 5.22 12.82
C GLY A 168 -1.45 6.06 13.86
N ILE A 169 -0.72 5.39 14.77
CA ILE A 169 0.15 6.08 15.74
C ILE A 169 1.32 6.77 15.03
N ALA A 170 2.00 6.08 14.12
CA ALA A 170 3.12 6.64 13.36
C ALA A 170 2.70 7.81 12.46
N ILE A 171 1.47 7.78 11.89
CA ILE A 171 0.88 8.91 11.18
C ILE A 171 0.70 10.11 12.12
N SER A 172 0.12 9.90 13.31
CA SER A 172 -0.07 11.00 14.28
C SER A 172 1.25 11.69 14.62
N GLU A 173 2.34 10.93 14.85
CA GLU A 173 3.66 11.48 15.15
C GLU A 173 4.23 12.27 13.96
N ALA A 174 4.11 11.75 12.75
CA ALA A 174 4.60 12.42 11.54
C ALA A 174 3.82 13.71 11.23
N VAL A 175 2.49 13.66 11.34
CA VAL A 175 1.60 14.81 11.12
C VAL A 175 1.85 15.90 12.18
N GLU A 176 1.98 15.52 13.47
CA GLU A 176 2.30 16.45 14.55
C GLU A 176 3.56 17.25 14.25
N LEU A 177 4.62 16.56 13.81
CA LEU A 177 5.89 17.22 13.51
C LEU A 177 5.81 18.14 12.28
N ALA A 178 5.07 17.74 11.23
CA ALA A 178 4.84 18.57 10.07
C ALA A 178 4.06 19.83 10.40
N ALA A 179 2.97 19.71 11.16
CA ALA A 179 2.10 20.83 11.51
C ALA A 179 2.75 21.89 12.41
N GLN A 180 3.89 21.60 13.03
CA GLN A 180 4.63 22.52 13.92
C GLN A 180 5.64 23.41 13.19
N ARG A 181 5.86 23.23 11.87
CA ARG A 181 6.95 23.89 11.14
C ARG A 181 6.53 24.26 9.72
N ASP A 182 6.83 25.49 9.32
CA ASP A 182 6.52 26.01 7.98
C ASP A 182 7.41 25.43 6.85
N ASP A 183 8.57 24.86 7.20
CA ASP A 183 9.53 24.29 6.25
C ASP A 183 9.42 22.75 6.12
N THR A 184 8.43 22.14 6.78
CA THR A 184 8.28 20.69 6.91
C THR A 184 6.88 20.27 6.49
N ASN A 185 6.78 19.31 5.57
CA ASN A 185 5.52 18.71 5.16
C ASN A 185 5.45 17.24 5.53
N TYR A 186 4.23 16.73 5.57
CA TYR A 186 3.92 15.32 5.68
C TYR A 186 3.82 14.68 4.30
N SER A 187 4.25 13.44 4.16
CA SER A 187 4.04 12.63 2.95
C SER A 187 3.47 11.27 3.31
N LEU A 188 2.57 10.77 2.47
CA LEU A 188 1.79 9.56 2.71
C LEU A 188 1.93 8.59 1.53
N GLY A 189 2.19 7.32 1.82
CA GLY A 189 2.43 6.28 0.80
C GLY A 189 1.19 5.58 0.29
N SER A 190 -0.02 6.00 0.68
CA SER A 190 -1.29 5.36 0.34
C SER A 190 -2.47 6.32 0.59
N VAL A 191 -3.70 5.85 0.41
CA VAL A 191 -4.98 6.46 0.83
C VAL A 191 -5.43 7.64 -0.02
N LEU A 192 -4.63 8.71 -0.17
CA LEU A 192 -5.02 9.94 -0.83
C LEU A 192 -5.06 9.77 -2.36
N ASN A 193 -5.94 10.54 -3.03
CA ASN A 193 -6.18 10.41 -4.47
C ASN A 193 -4.94 10.71 -5.30
N HIS A 194 -4.14 11.73 -4.94
CA HIS A 194 -2.89 12.01 -5.64
C HIS A 194 -1.91 10.82 -5.57
N VAL A 195 -1.87 10.10 -4.44
CA VAL A 195 -1.06 8.88 -4.31
C VAL A 195 -1.57 7.79 -5.23
N LEU A 196 -2.89 7.53 -5.21
CA LEU A 196 -3.52 6.53 -6.08
C LEU A 196 -3.26 6.85 -7.55
N MET A 197 -3.40 8.11 -7.94
CA MET A 197 -3.15 8.59 -9.29
C MET A 197 -1.69 8.37 -9.72
N HIS A 198 -0.70 8.73 -8.90
CA HIS A 198 0.71 8.48 -9.20
C HIS A 198 0.98 6.99 -9.44
N GLN A 199 0.29 6.09 -8.74
CA GLN A 199 0.45 4.66 -8.93
C GLN A 199 -0.18 4.12 -10.22
N THR A 200 -1.08 4.87 -10.87
CA THR A 200 -1.74 4.42 -12.11
C THR A 200 -0.78 4.19 -13.27
N VAL A 201 0.44 4.69 -13.22
CA VAL A 201 1.51 4.35 -14.19
C VAL A 201 1.71 2.85 -14.32
N ILE A 202 1.46 2.08 -13.24
CA ILE A 202 1.55 0.61 -13.21
C ILE A 202 0.54 0.00 -14.21
N GLY A 203 -0.73 0.36 -14.07
CA GLY A 203 -1.80 -0.17 -14.89
C GLY A 203 -1.79 0.40 -16.32
N GLN A 204 -1.38 1.68 -16.49
CA GLN A 204 -1.22 2.27 -17.81
C GLN A 204 -0.15 1.54 -18.65
N GLU A 205 0.98 1.19 -18.03
CA GLU A 205 1.98 0.35 -18.68
C GLU A 205 1.47 -1.08 -18.91
N ALA A 206 0.78 -1.67 -17.90
CA ALA A 206 0.26 -3.02 -17.99
C ALA A 206 -0.74 -3.18 -19.14
N ILE A 207 -1.62 -2.20 -19.39
CA ILE A 207 -2.54 -2.20 -20.55
C ILE A 207 -1.74 -2.35 -21.85
N LYS A 208 -0.72 -1.54 -22.06
CA LYS A 208 0.12 -1.60 -23.26
C LYS A 208 0.91 -2.91 -23.35
N GLN A 209 1.41 -3.42 -22.24
CA GLN A 209 2.13 -4.68 -22.19
C GLN A 209 1.21 -5.88 -22.45
N MET A 210 -0.05 -5.85 -21.98
CA MET A 210 -1.05 -6.86 -22.30
C MET A 210 -1.42 -6.84 -23.79
N GLU A 211 -1.57 -5.63 -24.37
CA GLU A 211 -1.78 -5.48 -25.82
C GLU A 211 -0.63 -6.07 -26.63
N MET A 212 0.62 -5.78 -26.24
CA MET A 212 1.82 -6.38 -26.88
C MET A 212 1.86 -7.91 -26.74
N ALA A 213 1.32 -8.47 -25.66
CA ALA A 213 1.21 -9.91 -25.44
C ALA A 213 0.05 -10.55 -26.23
N GLY A 214 -0.81 -9.77 -26.89
CA GLY A 214 -2.02 -10.23 -27.56
C GLY A 214 -3.09 -10.76 -26.62
N ASP A 215 -3.09 -10.32 -25.35
CA ASP A 215 -4.02 -10.72 -24.29
C ASP A 215 -4.65 -9.50 -23.61
N TYR A 216 -5.72 -9.72 -22.86
CA TYR A 216 -6.36 -8.73 -22.01
C TYR A 216 -6.92 -9.41 -20.77
N PRO A 217 -6.77 -8.86 -19.55
CA PRO A 217 -7.18 -9.57 -18.35
C PRO A 217 -8.70 -9.70 -18.22
N ASP A 218 -9.14 -10.83 -17.69
CA ASP A 218 -10.49 -11.05 -17.18
C ASP A 218 -10.55 -10.69 -15.68
N VAL A 219 -9.43 -10.91 -14.96
CA VAL A 219 -9.30 -10.62 -13.53
C VAL A 219 -8.02 -9.84 -13.29
N VAL A 220 -8.14 -8.71 -12.56
CA VAL A 220 -7.01 -7.88 -12.11
C VAL A 220 -6.93 -7.91 -10.60
N ILE A 221 -5.75 -8.26 -10.04
CA ILE A 221 -5.58 -8.50 -8.62
C ILE A 221 -4.45 -7.62 -8.06
N GLY A 222 -4.68 -7.06 -6.88
CA GLY A 222 -3.64 -6.37 -6.11
C GLY A 222 -3.83 -6.55 -4.61
N CYS A 223 -2.73 -6.64 -3.85
CA CYS A 223 -2.84 -6.58 -2.39
C CYS A 223 -3.22 -5.17 -1.96
N ALA A 224 -4.01 -5.06 -0.90
CA ALA A 224 -4.57 -3.82 -0.40
C ALA A 224 -4.36 -3.67 1.12
N GLY A 225 -3.57 -2.63 1.48
CA GLY A 225 -3.53 -2.05 2.81
C GLY A 225 -4.34 -0.77 2.79
N GLY A 226 -3.70 0.39 2.52
CA GLY A 226 -4.41 1.65 2.25
C GLY A 226 -4.90 1.81 0.81
N GLY A 227 -4.64 0.88 -0.11
CA GLY A 227 -5.22 0.83 -1.45
C GLY A 227 -4.33 1.30 -2.62
N SER A 228 -3.16 1.90 -2.39
CA SER A 228 -2.35 2.49 -3.47
C SER A 228 -1.84 1.46 -4.49
N ASN A 229 -1.36 0.31 -4.04
CA ASN A 229 -0.93 -0.77 -4.92
C ASN A 229 -2.08 -1.32 -5.78
N PHE A 230 -3.21 -1.61 -5.14
CA PHE A 230 -4.40 -2.13 -5.83
C PHE A 230 -4.92 -1.13 -6.86
N SER A 231 -5.12 0.14 -6.50
CA SER A 231 -5.59 1.19 -7.41
C SER A 231 -4.63 1.38 -8.58
N GLY A 232 -3.32 1.33 -8.32
CA GLY A 232 -2.29 1.50 -9.34
C GLY A 232 -2.42 0.52 -10.50
N ILE A 233 -2.67 -0.74 -10.21
CA ILE A 233 -2.87 -1.76 -11.25
C ILE A 233 -4.32 -1.80 -11.77
N ALA A 234 -5.34 -1.64 -10.90
CA ALA A 234 -6.72 -1.91 -11.26
C ALA A 234 -7.46 -0.71 -11.88
N PHE A 235 -7.23 0.51 -11.40
CA PHE A 235 -8.00 1.68 -11.83
C PHE A 235 -7.87 2.03 -13.31
N PRO A 236 -6.70 1.91 -13.97
CA PRO A 236 -6.64 2.08 -15.41
C PRO A 236 -7.55 1.12 -16.18
N PHE A 237 -7.63 -0.16 -15.80
CA PHE A 237 -8.53 -1.16 -16.42
C PHE A 237 -10.01 -0.90 -16.08
N ILE A 238 -10.33 -0.55 -14.83
CA ILE A 238 -11.68 -0.12 -14.43
C ILE A 238 -12.09 1.12 -15.25
N GLY A 239 -11.17 2.08 -15.41
CA GLY A 239 -11.41 3.27 -16.22
C GLY A 239 -11.69 2.94 -17.69
N GLU A 240 -11.02 1.95 -18.30
CA GLU A 240 -11.36 1.47 -19.65
C GLU A 240 -12.75 0.81 -19.68
N GLN A 241 -13.06 -0.04 -18.72
CA GLN A 241 -14.38 -0.66 -18.59
C GLN A 241 -15.51 0.38 -18.51
N LEU A 242 -15.34 1.42 -17.69
CA LEU A 242 -16.33 2.49 -17.52
C LEU A 242 -16.54 3.33 -18.80
N ARG A 243 -15.57 3.32 -19.72
CA ARG A 243 -15.66 3.96 -21.04
C ARG A 243 -16.13 3.01 -22.15
N GLY A 244 -16.69 1.87 -21.79
CA GLY A 244 -17.22 0.90 -22.76
C GLY A 244 -16.21 -0.16 -23.22
N GLY A 245 -15.04 -0.24 -22.61
CA GLY A 245 -14.07 -1.31 -22.84
C GLY A 245 -14.50 -2.66 -22.23
N LYS A 246 -13.62 -3.66 -22.35
CA LYS A 246 -13.88 -5.01 -21.84
C LYS A 246 -14.15 -4.98 -20.33
N LYS A 247 -15.17 -5.69 -19.88
CA LYS A 247 -15.47 -5.89 -18.48
C LYS A 247 -14.39 -6.76 -17.82
N ILE A 248 -13.93 -6.33 -16.66
CA ILE A 248 -12.99 -7.07 -15.82
C ILE A 248 -13.59 -7.29 -14.42
N ARG A 249 -13.05 -8.24 -13.68
CA ARG A 249 -13.19 -8.32 -12.23
C ARG A 249 -11.92 -7.75 -11.60
N ALA A 250 -12.09 -6.81 -10.68
CA ALA A 250 -10.98 -6.21 -9.92
C ALA A 250 -11.04 -6.71 -8.47
N VAL A 251 -10.04 -7.44 -8.01
CA VAL A 251 -10.03 -8.10 -6.71
C VAL A 251 -8.94 -7.51 -5.83
N ALA A 252 -9.34 -6.82 -4.76
CA ALA A 252 -8.45 -6.34 -3.72
C ALA A 252 -8.24 -7.43 -2.68
N VAL A 253 -6.99 -7.80 -2.41
CA VAL A 253 -6.65 -8.85 -1.46
C VAL A 253 -6.03 -8.26 -0.21
N GLU A 254 -6.65 -8.51 0.93
CA GLU A 254 -6.23 -8.00 2.23
C GLU A 254 -5.89 -9.12 3.22
N PRO A 255 -5.15 -8.84 4.33
CA PRO A 255 -4.91 -9.84 5.36
C PRO A 255 -6.15 -10.07 6.22
N ALA A 256 -6.44 -11.33 6.54
CA ALA A 256 -7.52 -11.71 7.44
C ALA A 256 -7.37 -11.12 8.86
N ALA A 257 -6.14 -10.78 9.25
CA ALA A 257 -5.84 -10.12 10.53
C ALA A 257 -6.11 -8.60 10.55
N CYS A 258 -6.34 -7.98 9.37
CA CYS A 258 -6.64 -6.54 9.23
C CYS A 258 -7.62 -6.31 8.05
N PRO A 259 -8.88 -6.80 8.16
CA PRO A 259 -9.79 -6.96 7.04
C PRO A 259 -10.71 -5.74 6.85
N SER A 260 -10.14 -4.58 6.48
CA SER A 260 -10.88 -3.32 6.37
C SER A 260 -12.02 -3.35 5.36
N MET A 261 -11.83 -4.00 4.21
CA MET A 261 -12.84 -4.09 3.15
C MET A 261 -13.86 -5.20 3.35
N THR A 262 -13.46 -6.33 3.95
CA THR A 262 -14.35 -7.49 4.10
C THR A 262 -15.12 -7.49 5.42
N ARG A 263 -14.62 -6.82 6.47
CA ARG A 263 -15.22 -6.77 7.81
C ARG A 263 -15.45 -5.37 8.35
N GLY A 264 -14.76 -4.35 7.81
CA GLY A 264 -14.91 -2.96 8.21
C GLY A 264 -16.26 -2.36 7.81
N LYS A 265 -16.58 -1.20 8.38
CA LYS A 265 -17.75 -0.39 8.02
C LYS A 265 -17.39 0.66 6.98
N TYR A 266 -18.29 0.94 6.04
CA TYR A 266 -18.19 2.10 5.16
C TYR A 266 -18.73 3.32 5.89
N ALA A 267 -17.85 4.10 6.51
CA ALA A 267 -18.19 5.21 7.39
C ALA A 267 -17.15 6.33 7.30
N TYR A 268 -17.45 7.47 7.90
CA TYR A 268 -16.47 8.52 8.13
C TYR A 268 -15.56 8.14 9.30
N ASP A 269 -14.25 8.30 9.10
CA ASP A 269 -13.24 8.04 10.12
C ASP A 269 -12.01 8.93 9.90
N PHE A 270 -11.14 8.99 10.90
CA PHE A 270 -9.84 9.65 10.81
C PHE A 270 -8.78 8.71 10.18
N GLY A 271 -7.83 9.29 9.48
CA GLY A 271 -6.71 8.55 8.92
C GLY A 271 -5.67 8.10 9.96
N ASP A 272 -5.72 8.66 11.16
CA ASP A 272 -4.76 8.46 12.24
C ASP A 272 -5.41 8.22 13.60
N THR A 273 -4.65 7.66 14.55
CA THR A 273 -5.14 7.34 15.90
C THR A 273 -5.32 8.58 16.77
N GLY A 274 -4.56 9.64 16.51
CA GLY A 274 -4.61 10.92 17.26
C GLY A 274 -5.70 11.87 16.79
N ASN A 275 -6.46 11.53 15.74
CA ASN A 275 -7.49 12.36 15.12
C ASN A 275 -6.97 13.72 14.61
N LEU A 276 -5.73 13.74 14.12
CA LEU A 276 -5.07 14.93 13.58
C LEU A 276 -5.35 15.12 12.09
N THR A 277 -5.77 14.06 11.41
CA THR A 277 -6.10 14.08 9.98
C THR A 277 -7.56 14.43 9.75
N PRO A 278 -7.94 14.96 8.57
CA PRO A 278 -9.33 15.20 8.22
C PRO A 278 -10.17 13.91 8.17
N LEU A 279 -11.47 14.05 8.49
CA LEU A 279 -12.45 12.98 8.32
C LEU A 279 -12.66 12.63 6.86
N THR A 280 -12.53 11.35 6.53
CA THR A 280 -12.81 10.82 5.19
C THR A 280 -13.74 9.61 5.23
N LYS A 281 -14.58 9.46 4.21
CA LYS A 281 -15.49 8.31 4.12
C LYS A 281 -14.76 7.12 3.51
N MET A 282 -14.63 6.06 4.27
CA MET A 282 -13.83 4.88 3.91
C MET A 282 -14.39 3.58 4.47
N HIS A 283 -13.96 2.45 3.95
CA HIS A 283 -14.06 1.19 4.69
C HIS A 283 -13.04 1.21 5.81
N THR A 284 -13.50 1.09 7.05
CA THR A 284 -12.64 1.22 8.25
C THR A 284 -12.94 0.18 9.31
N LEU A 285 -11.91 -0.19 10.05
CA LEU A 285 -11.97 -0.98 11.28
C LEU A 285 -12.06 -0.08 12.54
N GLY A 286 -12.05 1.26 12.33
CA GLY A 286 -11.95 2.28 13.38
C GLY A 286 -10.50 2.75 13.59
N SER A 287 -10.29 4.08 13.65
CA SER A 287 -8.96 4.71 13.80
C SER A 287 -8.23 4.33 15.11
N SER A 288 -8.98 3.89 16.12
CA SER A 288 -8.42 3.37 17.38
C SER A 288 -8.10 1.87 17.36
N PHE A 289 -8.43 1.14 16.28
CA PHE A 289 -8.13 -0.28 16.15
C PHE A 289 -6.65 -0.51 15.86
N ILE A 290 -6.01 -1.38 16.64
CA ILE A 290 -4.61 -1.77 16.46
C ILE A 290 -4.59 -3.21 15.95
N PRO A 291 -4.25 -3.45 14.66
CA PRO A 291 -4.13 -4.80 14.13
C PRO A 291 -3.02 -5.59 14.82
N PRO A 292 -3.15 -6.91 14.99
CA PRO A 292 -2.09 -7.74 15.53
C PRO A 292 -0.82 -7.68 14.66
N GLY A 293 0.33 -8.03 15.23
CA GLY A 293 1.60 -8.09 14.52
C GLY A 293 1.64 -9.29 13.56
N PHE A 294 1.83 -9.03 12.26
CA PHE A 294 2.10 -10.04 11.22
C PHE A 294 3.08 -9.47 10.19
N HIS A 295 3.69 -10.33 9.36
CA HIS A 295 4.83 -9.92 8.53
C HIS A 295 4.48 -8.97 7.37
N ALA A 296 3.27 -9.02 6.84
CA ALA A 296 2.80 -8.06 5.82
C ALA A 296 2.46 -6.69 6.44
N GLY A 297 3.43 -6.06 7.09
CA GLY A 297 3.26 -4.82 7.85
C GLY A 297 2.75 -3.65 7.01
N GLY A 298 3.02 -3.64 5.71
CA GLY A 298 2.47 -2.64 4.77
C GLY A 298 0.96 -2.78 4.52
N LEU A 299 0.32 -3.85 4.98
CA LEU A 299 -1.13 -4.06 4.91
C LEU A 299 -1.82 -3.86 6.28
N ARG A 300 -1.09 -3.44 7.32
CA ARG A 300 -1.61 -3.21 8.68
C ARG A 300 -2.15 -1.78 8.84
N TYR A 301 -3.22 -1.46 8.14
CA TYR A 301 -3.86 -0.16 8.24
C TYR A 301 -5.36 -0.31 8.45
N HIS A 302 -5.94 0.46 9.36
CA HIS A 302 -7.34 0.35 9.77
C HIS A 302 -8.33 0.81 8.69
N GLY A 303 -7.89 1.67 7.75
CA GLY A 303 -8.75 2.30 6.74
C GLY A 303 -8.32 2.00 5.30
N MET A 304 -9.28 2.08 4.40
CA MET A 304 -9.07 1.93 2.95
C MET A 304 -9.24 3.29 2.27
N ALA A 305 -8.43 3.58 1.27
CA ALA A 305 -8.57 4.78 0.45
C ALA A 305 -10.03 5.09 0.12
N PRO A 306 -10.51 6.34 0.29
CA PRO A 306 -11.90 6.71 0.02
C PRO A 306 -12.35 6.32 -1.39
N LEU A 307 -11.52 6.53 -2.41
CA LEU A 307 -11.87 6.21 -3.79
C LEU A 307 -11.94 4.70 -4.05
N VAL A 308 -11.06 3.88 -3.41
CA VAL A 308 -11.14 2.41 -3.49
C VAL A 308 -12.39 1.92 -2.75
N SER A 309 -12.69 2.49 -1.60
CA SER A 309 -13.90 2.20 -0.82
C SER A 309 -15.16 2.50 -1.62
N HIS A 310 -15.21 3.67 -2.27
CA HIS A 310 -16.34 4.06 -3.11
C HIS A 310 -16.50 3.13 -4.33
N ALA A 311 -15.40 2.77 -5.00
CA ALA A 311 -15.43 1.82 -6.10
C ALA A 311 -15.99 0.44 -5.68
N LYS A 312 -15.70 0.00 -4.43
CA LYS A 312 -16.30 -1.22 -3.88
C LYS A 312 -17.81 -1.08 -3.67
N GLU A 313 -18.28 0.04 -3.10
CA GLU A 313 -19.71 0.32 -2.92
C GLU A 313 -20.47 0.37 -4.26
N LEU A 314 -19.80 0.81 -5.33
CA LEU A 314 -20.35 0.79 -6.69
C LEU A 314 -20.29 -0.60 -7.37
N GLY A 315 -19.78 -1.63 -6.68
CA GLY A 315 -19.66 -2.98 -7.23
C GLY A 315 -18.58 -3.13 -8.32
N LEU A 316 -17.65 -2.16 -8.41
CA LEU A 316 -16.52 -2.20 -9.36
C LEU A 316 -15.31 -2.97 -8.80
N VAL A 317 -15.28 -3.19 -7.48
CA VAL A 317 -14.19 -3.84 -6.76
C VAL A 317 -14.75 -4.92 -5.85
N GLU A 318 -14.17 -6.12 -5.96
CA GLU A 318 -14.36 -7.24 -5.03
C GLU A 318 -13.25 -7.23 -3.99
N ALA A 319 -13.48 -7.82 -2.83
CA ALA A 319 -12.47 -7.97 -1.78
C ALA A 319 -12.37 -9.43 -1.32
N ALA A 320 -11.13 -9.88 -1.06
CA ALA A 320 -10.84 -11.19 -0.47
C ALA A 320 -9.81 -11.04 0.65
N ALA A 321 -9.93 -11.85 1.70
CA ALA A 321 -9.02 -11.82 2.84
C ALA A 321 -8.40 -13.21 3.06
N TYR A 322 -7.07 -13.24 3.29
CA TYR A 322 -6.35 -14.48 3.57
C TYR A 322 -5.44 -14.34 4.79
N HIS A 323 -5.24 -15.45 5.50
CA HIS A 323 -4.22 -15.55 6.55
C HIS A 323 -2.81 -15.57 5.98
N GLN A 324 -1.81 -15.24 6.79
CA GLN A 324 -0.43 -15.13 6.30
C GLN A 324 0.18 -16.48 5.92
N THR A 325 -0.11 -17.56 6.63
CA THR A 325 0.45 -18.89 6.32
C THR A 325 0.09 -19.38 4.91
N PRO A 326 -1.18 -19.36 4.47
CA PRO A 326 -1.54 -19.65 3.08
C PRO A 326 -0.91 -18.68 2.06
N CYS A 327 -0.66 -17.42 2.45
CA CYS A 327 0.01 -16.46 1.57
C CYS A 327 1.50 -16.82 1.41
N PHE A 328 2.19 -17.24 2.47
CA PHE A 328 3.57 -17.71 2.37
C PHE A 328 3.70 -19.01 1.58
N GLU A 329 2.74 -19.95 1.71
CA GLU A 329 2.68 -21.14 0.86
C GLU A 329 2.60 -20.77 -0.62
N ALA A 330 1.70 -19.84 -0.96
CA ALA A 330 1.56 -19.31 -2.32
C ALA A 330 2.85 -18.60 -2.79
N ALA A 331 3.48 -17.80 -1.93
CA ALA A 331 4.73 -17.11 -2.23
C ALA A 331 5.88 -18.09 -2.51
N VAL A 332 6.01 -19.16 -1.74
CA VAL A 332 7.03 -20.20 -1.96
C VAL A 332 6.75 -20.96 -3.26
N THR A 333 5.50 -21.29 -3.54
CA THR A 333 5.08 -21.90 -4.82
C THR A 333 5.46 -21.00 -5.99
N PHE A 334 5.18 -19.72 -5.91
CA PHE A 334 5.56 -18.72 -6.90
C PHE A 334 7.08 -18.60 -7.05
N ALA A 335 7.81 -18.49 -5.95
CA ALA A 335 9.26 -18.37 -5.95
C ALA A 335 9.94 -19.58 -6.61
N ARG A 336 9.47 -20.79 -6.33
CA ARG A 336 9.98 -22.03 -6.94
C ARG A 336 9.65 -22.14 -8.43
N SER A 337 8.55 -21.54 -8.87
CA SER A 337 8.12 -21.56 -10.26
C SER A 337 8.76 -20.42 -11.07
N GLU A 338 8.75 -19.19 -10.56
CA GLU A 338 9.10 -18.00 -11.34
C GLU A 338 10.43 -17.33 -10.90
N GLY A 339 11.07 -17.83 -9.84
CA GLY A 339 12.41 -17.39 -9.42
C GLY A 339 12.43 -16.03 -8.68
N ILE A 340 11.29 -15.49 -8.28
CA ILE A 340 11.17 -14.23 -7.56
C ILE A 340 10.55 -14.50 -6.18
N ILE A 341 11.17 -14.00 -5.12
CA ILE A 341 10.64 -14.09 -3.75
C ILE A 341 9.74 -12.87 -3.52
N PRO A 342 8.42 -13.04 -3.35
CA PRO A 342 7.50 -11.94 -3.08
C PRO A 342 7.73 -11.31 -1.70
N ALA A 343 7.49 -10.01 -1.55
CA ALA A 343 7.27 -9.42 -0.24
C ALA A 343 6.02 -10.07 0.42
N PRO A 344 5.93 -10.15 1.76
CA PRO A 344 4.75 -10.68 2.45
C PRO A 344 3.44 -10.00 2.03
N GLU A 345 3.48 -8.72 1.73
CA GLU A 345 2.36 -7.97 1.17
C GLU A 345 1.96 -8.52 -0.21
N SER A 346 2.93 -8.67 -1.10
CA SER A 346 2.71 -9.18 -2.46
C SER A 346 2.26 -10.64 -2.48
N ALA A 347 2.64 -11.42 -1.46
CA ALA A 347 2.22 -12.80 -1.26
C ALA A 347 0.68 -12.92 -1.19
N HIS A 348 -0.03 -11.90 -0.67
CA HIS A 348 -1.49 -11.85 -0.67
C HIS A 348 -2.07 -11.78 -2.09
N ALA A 349 -1.48 -10.96 -2.97
CA ALA A 349 -1.90 -10.91 -4.37
C ALA A 349 -1.56 -12.22 -5.11
N VAL A 350 -0.42 -12.84 -4.83
CA VAL A 350 -0.07 -14.17 -5.35
C VAL A 350 -1.10 -15.19 -4.91
N LYS A 351 -1.47 -15.22 -3.61
CA LYS A 351 -2.52 -16.13 -3.10
C LYS A 351 -3.85 -15.91 -3.83
N GLY A 352 -4.27 -14.66 -4.01
CA GLY A 352 -5.47 -14.34 -4.79
C GLY A 352 -5.40 -14.85 -6.22
N ALA A 353 -4.25 -14.72 -6.90
CA ALA A 353 -4.05 -15.21 -8.25
C ALA A 353 -4.08 -16.74 -8.33
N LEU A 354 -3.50 -17.44 -7.34
CA LEU A 354 -3.57 -18.91 -7.25
C LEU A 354 -5.01 -19.38 -7.04
N GLU A 355 -5.79 -18.72 -6.18
CA GLU A 355 -7.21 -19.07 -5.97
C GLU A 355 -8.04 -18.91 -7.24
N GLU A 356 -7.84 -17.81 -7.99
CA GLU A 356 -8.52 -17.60 -9.26
C GLU A 356 -8.09 -18.65 -10.32
N ALA A 357 -6.80 -18.98 -10.37
CA ALA A 357 -6.30 -20.04 -11.26
C ALA A 357 -6.91 -21.41 -10.93
N MET A 358 -7.03 -21.73 -9.64
CA MET A 358 -7.67 -22.98 -9.18
C MET A 358 -9.18 -22.96 -9.39
N ARG A 359 -9.84 -21.78 -9.30
CA ARG A 359 -11.24 -21.62 -9.70
C ARG A 359 -11.40 -21.95 -11.19
N CYS A 360 -10.55 -21.38 -12.04
CA CYS A 360 -10.56 -21.67 -13.49
C CYS A 360 -10.41 -23.17 -13.76
N LYS A 361 -9.50 -23.84 -13.05
CA LYS A 361 -9.32 -25.30 -13.17
C LYS A 361 -10.59 -26.07 -12.79
N ARG A 362 -11.20 -25.76 -11.67
CA ARG A 362 -12.44 -26.42 -11.20
C ARG A 362 -13.62 -26.21 -12.16
N GLU A 363 -13.70 -25.02 -12.76
CA GLU A 363 -14.79 -24.64 -13.68
C GLU A 363 -14.51 -24.98 -15.14
N GLY A 364 -13.30 -25.45 -15.47
CA GLY A 364 -12.88 -25.72 -16.86
C GLY A 364 -12.81 -24.45 -17.73
N LYS A 365 -12.58 -23.27 -17.12
CA LYS A 365 -12.52 -21.97 -17.80
C LYS A 365 -11.08 -21.52 -18.02
N SER A 366 -10.80 -20.93 -19.18
CA SER A 366 -9.52 -20.31 -19.47
C SER A 366 -9.65 -18.78 -19.39
N GLU A 367 -9.40 -18.22 -18.21
CA GLU A 367 -9.37 -16.76 -17.98
C GLU A 367 -7.94 -16.24 -17.90
N THR A 368 -7.76 -14.98 -18.25
CA THR A 368 -6.48 -14.27 -18.11
C THR A 368 -6.48 -13.51 -16.79
N ILE A 369 -5.56 -13.86 -15.91
CA ILE A 369 -5.36 -13.29 -14.58
C ILE A 369 -4.13 -12.38 -14.64
N LEU A 370 -4.28 -11.12 -14.25
CA LEU A 370 -3.18 -10.18 -14.08
C LEU A 370 -3.10 -9.77 -12.60
N PHE A 371 -1.94 -9.93 -11.97
CA PHE A 371 -1.75 -9.41 -10.64
C PHE A 371 -0.51 -8.50 -10.52
N ASN A 372 -0.54 -7.58 -9.55
CA ASN A 372 0.62 -6.74 -9.26
C ASN A 372 1.51 -7.42 -8.21
N LEU A 373 2.73 -7.79 -8.62
CA LEU A 373 3.80 -8.21 -7.72
C LEU A 373 4.50 -6.94 -7.19
N SER A 374 3.91 -6.37 -6.15
CA SER A 374 4.16 -5.01 -5.67
C SER A 374 5.54 -4.77 -5.06
N GLY A 375 6.26 -5.84 -4.70
CA GLY A 375 7.59 -5.75 -4.12
C GLY A 375 8.24 -7.12 -3.95
N HIS A 376 9.58 -7.14 -3.83
CA HIS A 376 10.37 -8.34 -3.52
C HIS A 376 10.50 -8.56 -2.00
N GLY A 377 10.78 -9.80 -1.59
CA GLY A 377 10.90 -10.23 -0.19
C GLY A 377 12.33 -10.28 0.36
N HIS A 378 13.34 -9.70 -0.31
CA HIS A 378 14.74 -9.82 0.11
C HIS A 378 15.01 -9.21 1.50
N PHE A 379 14.23 -8.22 1.92
CA PHE A 379 14.29 -7.65 3.28
C PHE A 379 13.40 -8.39 4.29
N ASP A 380 12.68 -9.43 3.85
CA ASP A 380 11.67 -10.13 4.63
C ASP A 380 12.04 -11.62 4.86
N MET A 381 13.32 -11.97 4.68
CA MET A 381 13.80 -13.35 4.77
C MET A 381 13.62 -13.97 6.17
N ALA A 382 13.57 -13.14 7.23
CA ALA A 382 13.22 -13.61 8.58
C ALA A 382 11.84 -14.29 8.62
N ALA A 383 10.84 -13.69 7.93
CA ALA A 383 9.50 -14.26 7.83
C ALA A 383 9.48 -15.61 7.09
N TYR A 384 10.26 -15.72 6.02
CA TYR A 384 10.42 -16.99 5.30
C TYR A 384 11.15 -18.04 6.15
N THR A 385 12.09 -17.63 7.00
CA THR A 385 12.75 -18.54 7.96
C THR A 385 11.74 -19.11 8.95
N GLU A 386 10.86 -18.27 9.51
CA GLU A 386 9.77 -18.71 10.39
C GLU A 386 8.81 -19.66 9.67
N TYR A 387 8.45 -19.36 8.43
CA TYR A 387 7.60 -20.23 7.61
C TYR A 387 8.23 -21.63 7.42
N PHE A 388 9.50 -21.70 7.01
CA PHE A 388 10.20 -22.98 6.81
C PHE A 388 10.47 -23.73 8.11
N ALA A 389 10.61 -23.02 9.23
CA ALA A 389 10.74 -23.65 10.56
C ALA A 389 9.39 -24.15 11.11
N GLY A 390 8.26 -23.84 10.45
CA GLY A 390 6.93 -24.19 10.95
C GLY A 390 6.52 -23.40 12.20
N THR A 391 7.15 -22.26 12.44
CA THR A 391 6.88 -21.37 13.58
C THR A 391 6.06 -20.15 13.21
N LEU A 392 5.79 -19.93 11.90
CA LEU A 392 4.91 -18.87 11.45
C LEU A 392 3.46 -19.16 11.87
N GLU A 393 2.88 -18.26 12.64
CA GLU A 393 1.51 -18.41 13.15
C GLU A 393 0.56 -17.44 12.48
N ASP A 394 -0.63 -17.92 12.12
CA ASP A 394 -1.73 -17.04 11.73
C ASP A 394 -2.22 -16.25 12.94
N LYS A 395 -2.35 -14.94 12.75
CA LYS A 395 -2.90 -14.06 13.77
C LYS A 395 -4.35 -13.70 13.38
N ASN A 396 -5.24 -13.77 14.37
CA ASN A 396 -6.59 -13.26 14.26
C ASN A 396 -6.68 -11.90 14.95
N TYR A 397 -7.54 -11.04 14.45
CA TYR A 397 -7.86 -9.80 15.17
C TYR A 397 -8.79 -10.11 16.35
N ASP A 398 -8.78 -9.22 17.34
CA ASP A 398 -9.68 -9.28 18.49
C ASP A 398 -11.04 -8.68 18.11
N GLU A 399 -12.10 -9.51 18.11
CA GLU A 399 -13.48 -9.10 17.77
C GLU A 399 -14.01 -8.04 18.75
N GLN A 400 -13.63 -8.08 20.02
CA GLN A 400 -14.06 -7.09 21.01
C GLN A 400 -13.37 -5.76 20.77
N ALA A 401 -12.08 -5.78 20.48
CA ALA A 401 -11.31 -4.58 20.12
C ALA A 401 -11.85 -3.95 18.84
N LEU A 402 -12.19 -4.75 17.84
CA LEU A 402 -12.84 -4.28 16.61
C LEU A 402 -14.20 -3.64 16.89
N SER A 403 -15.07 -4.31 17.63
CA SER A 403 -16.39 -3.77 17.99
C SER A 403 -16.27 -2.44 18.73
N SER A 404 -15.38 -2.38 19.73
CA SER A 404 -15.12 -1.15 20.51
C SER A 404 -14.56 0.00 19.67
N ALA A 405 -13.75 -0.30 18.67
CA ALA A 405 -13.23 0.71 17.75
C ALA A 405 -14.32 1.24 16.81
N LEU A 406 -15.18 0.35 16.30
CA LEU A 406 -16.30 0.72 15.42
C LEU A 406 -17.41 1.51 16.16
N GLU A 407 -17.56 1.34 17.46
CA GLU A 407 -18.48 2.13 18.29
C GLU A 407 -17.99 3.57 18.49
N LYS A 408 -16.69 3.81 18.38
CA LYS A 408 -16.05 5.13 18.51
C LYS A 408 -16.00 5.93 17.20
N LEU A 409 -16.54 5.39 16.11
CA LEU A 409 -16.60 6.11 14.85
C LEU A 409 -17.32 7.46 15.02
N PRO A 410 -16.81 8.55 14.41
CA PRO A 410 -17.42 9.86 14.53
C PRO A 410 -18.89 9.86 14.09
N PRO A 411 -19.81 10.41 14.91
CA PRO A 411 -21.19 10.58 14.50
C PRO A 411 -21.26 11.67 13.42
N VAL A 412 -21.52 11.26 12.18
CA VAL A 412 -21.79 12.20 11.09
C VAL A 412 -23.28 12.20 10.81
N ALA A 413 -23.92 13.36 10.90
CA ALA A 413 -25.32 13.49 10.53
C ALA A 413 -25.51 13.04 9.08
N ALA A 414 -26.50 12.18 8.84
CA ALA A 414 -26.90 11.83 7.49
C ALA A 414 -27.37 13.13 6.78
N SER A 415 -26.62 13.56 5.78
CA SER A 415 -26.99 14.68 4.92
C SER A 415 -28.02 14.25 3.88
#